data_4012d3d9a5aca1c03f490b4a9211dc48
#
_entry.id   4012d3d9a5aca1c03f490b4a9211dc48
#
_cell.length_a   1.000
_cell.length_b   1.000
_cell.length_c   1.000
_cell.angle_alpha   90.00
_cell.angle_beta   90.00
_cell.angle_gamma   90.00
#
_symmetry.space_group_name_H-M   'P 1'
#
loop_
_entity.id
_entity.type
_entity.pdbx_description
1 polymer ?
#
loop_
_entity_poly.entity_id
_entity_poly.type
_entity_poly.pdbx_seq_one_letter_code
_entity_poly.pdbx_strand_id
1 'polypeptide(L)' 'MINWLVYNKNNIVVADVESEEEALEVVQDLTEDPWWKDEAPYRIEMLP' A
#
# COMPACT_ATOMS: atom_id res chain seq x y z
N MET A 1 -12.04 -11.97 -8.92
CA MET A 1 -11.83 -10.53 -8.75
C MET A 1 -10.37 -10.26 -8.44
N ILE A 2 -9.86 -9.16 -8.94
CA ILE A 2 -8.46 -8.77 -8.73
C ILE A 2 -8.40 -7.80 -7.55
N ASN A 3 -7.58 -8.12 -6.58
CA ASN A 3 -7.31 -7.23 -5.46
C ASN A 3 -5.85 -6.81 -5.49
N TRP A 4 -5.60 -5.63 -4.94
CA TRP A 4 -4.25 -5.11 -4.79
C TRP A 4 -3.96 -4.94 -3.31
N LEU A 5 -2.80 -5.43 -2.88
CA LEU A 5 -2.36 -5.29 -1.49
C LEU A 5 -1.23 -4.28 -1.40
N VAL A 6 -1.25 -3.51 -0.34
CA VAL A 6 -0.16 -2.57 -0.03
C VAL A 6 0.59 -3.13 1.18
N TYR A 7 1.91 -3.24 1.05
CA TYR A 7 2.79 -3.77 2.09
C TYR A 7 3.72 -2.67 2.59
N ASN A 8 4.04 -2.71 3.87
CA ASN A 8 5.04 -1.81 4.43
C ASN A 8 6.44 -2.41 4.26
N LYS A 9 7.45 -1.73 4.81
CA LYS A 9 8.84 -2.18 4.71
C LYS A 9 9.08 -3.54 5.34
N ASN A 10 8.24 -3.96 6.25
CA ASN A 10 8.36 -5.26 6.94
C ASN A 10 7.51 -6.34 6.30
N ASN A 11 6.97 -6.09 5.09
CA ASN A 11 6.14 -7.03 4.36
C ASN A 11 4.80 -7.32 5.06
N ILE A 12 4.32 -6.38 5.85
CA ILE A 12 3.03 -6.50 6.51
C ILE A 12 1.99 -5.78 5.66
N VAL A 13 0.87 -6.44 5.39
CA VAL A 13 -0.22 -5.85 4.62
C VAL A 13 -0.86 -4.73 5.43
N VAL A 14 -0.89 -3.53 4.87
CA VAL A 14 -1.50 -2.37 5.52
C VAL A 14 -2.77 -1.90 4.85
N ALA A 15 -3.03 -2.36 3.61
CA ALA A 15 -4.25 -2.01 2.90
C ALA A 15 -4.58 -3.05 1.85
N ASP A 16 -5.87 -3.17 1.54
CA ASP A 16 -6.41 -4.06 0.53
C ASP A 16 -7.40 -3.24 -0.29
N VAL A 17 -7.10 -3.03 -1.56
CA VAL A 17 -7.91 -2.19 -2.44
C VAL A 17 -8.23 -2.93 -3.74
N GLU A 18 -9.17 -2.38 -4.51
CA GLU A 18 -9.70 -3.06 -5.68
C GLU A 18 -8.98 -2.72 -6.98
N SER A 19 -8.15 -1.69 -7.00
CA SER A 19 -7.47 -1.27 -8.22
C SER A 19 -6.06 -0.80 -7.94
N GLU A 20 -5.22 -0.83 -8.98
CA GLU A 20 -3.85 -0.34 -8.88
C GLU A 20 -3.84 1.15 -8.57
N GLU A 21 -4.75 1.90 -9.18
CA GLU A 21 -4.83 3.34 -8.96
C GLU A 21 -5.08 3.65 -7.48
N GLU A 22 -6.01 2.93 -6.87
CA GLU A 22 -6.26 3.09 -5.44
C GLU A 22 -5.05 2.70 -4.60
N ALA A 23 -4.37 1.62 -5.00
CA ALA A 23 -3.18 1.18 -4.27
C ALA A 23 -2.09 2.24 -4.30
N LEU A 24 -1.85 2.83 -5.47
CA LEU A 24 -0.85 3.89 -5.61
C LEU A 24 -1.23 5.13 -4.79
N GLU A 25 -2.50 5.45 -4.75
CA GLU A 25 -2.99 6.57 -3.95
C GLU A 25 -2.77 6.32 -2.45
N VAL A 26 -3.04 5.11 -2.00
CA VAL A 26 -2.78 4.73 -0.61
C VAL A 26 -1.30 4.84 -0.28
N VAL A 27 -0.44 4.35 -1.16
CA VAL A 27 1.01 4.44 -0.97
C VAL A 27 1.45 5.88 -0.83
N GLN A 28 0.93 6.77 -1.69
CA GLN A 28 1.28 8.18 -1.62
C GLN A 28 0.83 8.79 -0.29
N ASP A 29 -0.41 8.51 0.12
CA ASP A 29 -0.94 9.04 1.35
C ASP A 29 -0.13 8.57 2.56
N LEU A 30 0.19 7.28 2.62
CA LEU A 30 0.95 6.72 3.72
C LEU A 30 2.38 7.27 3.78
N THR A 31 2.98 7.46 2.62
CA THR A 31 4.34 8.00 2.54
C THR A 31 4.41 9.44 3.06
N GLU A 32 3.35 10.21 2.85
CA GLU A 32 3.29 11.61 3.27
C GLU A 32 2.75 11.79 4.69
N ASP A 33 2.15 10.74 5.25
CA ASP A 33 1.53 10.83 6.58
C ASP A 33 2.61 10.80 7.66
N PRO A 34 2.62 11.76 8.59
CA PRO A 34 3.64 11.80 9.66
C PRO A 34 3.68 10.54 10.52
N TRP A 35 2.54 9.86 10.66
CA TRP A 35 2.43 8.64 11.46
C TRP A 35 2.95 7.42 10.71
N TRP A 36 2.66 7.34 9.38
CA TRP A 36 2.93 6.14 8.59
C TRP A 36 4.24 6.20 7.81
N LYS A 37 4.83 7.39 7.67
CA LYS A 37 6.03 7.54 6.84
C LYS A 37 7.21 6.68 7.30
N ASP A 38 7.27 6.37 8.60
CA ASP A 38 8.37 5.59 9.15
C ASP A 38 8.31 4.11 8.74
N GLU A 39 7.20 3.67 8.21
CA GLU A 39 7.04 2.31 7.70
C GLU A 39 7.32 2.18 6.21
N ALA A 40 7.68 3.29 5.56
CA ALA A 40 8.10 3.28 4.17
C ALA A 40 9.45 2.57 4.02
N PRO A 41 9.76 2.02 2.84
CA PRO A 41 8.99 2.12 1.61
C PRO A 41 7.80 1.16 1.59
N TYR A 42 6.74 1.59 0.91
CA TYR A 42 5.58 0.74 0.66
C TYR A 42 5.68 0.13 -0.73
N ARG A 43 5.11 -1.05 -0.90
CA ARG A 43 5.01 -1.67 -2.22
C ARG A 43 3.62 -2.20 -2.42
N ILE A 44 3.26 -2.40 -3.68
CA ILE A 44 1.96 -2.96 -4.02
C ILE A 44 2.15 -4.27 -4.75
N GLU A 45 1.15 -5.14 -4.62
CA GLU A 45 1.18 -6.44 -5.26
C GLU A 45 -0.24 -6.82 -5.67
N MET A 46 -0.38 -7.29 -6.89
CA MET A 46 -1.67 -7.71 -7.41
C MET A 46 -1.93 -9.17 -7.04
N LEU A 47 -3.09 -9.42 -6.48
CA LEU A 47 -3.54 -10.78 -6.24
C LEU A 47 -4.44 -11.22 -7.39
N PRO A 48 -4.30 -12.47 -7.84
CA PRO A 48 -5.15 -13.01 -8.90
C PRO A 48 -6.60 -13.18 -8.46
#